data_a55e5ae8540b443b75501cc9737a2f5f
#
_entry.id   a55e5ae8540b443b75501cc9737a2f5f
#
_cell.length_a   1.000
_cell.length_b   1.000
_cell.length_c   1.000
_cell.angle_alpha   90.00
_cell.angle_beta   90.00
_cell.angle_gamma   90.00
#
_symmetry.space_group_name_H-M   'P 1'
#
loop_
_entity.id
_entity.type
_entity.pdbx_description
1 polymer ?
#
loop_
_entity_poly.entity_id
_entity_poly.type
_entity_poly.pdbx_seq_one_letter_code
_entity_poly.pdbx_strand_id
1 'polypeptide(L)'
;MSEFIKAGNKILNKPNGFDYDLINGKVYNLKYERFGVGSYFEEDGSLSLPKKVYTTKDDDIFIKRVNTYFEKTSKLSTGVMLSGVKGTGKTVMAKVIAKNSNLPVIVVDEDFPTSQINDFFRKFSTPVAVIFDEVDKHWDTEDLLGWLDGV
;
A
#
# COMPACT_ATOMS: atom_id res chain seq x y z
N MET A 1 -10.90 -14.01 11.34
CA MET A 1 -11.83 -14.24 10.22
C MET A 1 -11.38 -13.33 9.09
N SER A 2 -11.17 -13.86 7.90
CA SER A 2 -10.79 -13.00 6.77
C SER A 2 -11.98 -12.15 6.32
N GLU A 3 -11.68 -10.92 5.91
CA GLU A 3 -12.69 -9.92 5.53
C GLU A 3 -12.92 -9.91 4.00
N PHE A 4 -12.17 -10.74 3.28
CA PHE A 4 -12.17 -10.76 1.82
C PHE A 4 -12.54 -12.13 1.24
N ILE A 5 -13.04 -12.11 0.00
CA ILE A 5 -13.25 -13.29 -0.84
C ILE A 5 -12.51 -13.13 -2.16
N LYS A 6 -12.09 -14.23 -2.75
CA LYS A 6 -11.46 -14.23 -4.08
C LYS A 6 -12.45 -14.74 -5.13
N ALA A 7 -12.67 -13.93 -6.17
CA ALA A 7 -13.50 -14.26 -7.32
C ALA A 7 -12.67 -14.06 -8.61
N GLY A 8 -12.11 -15.13 -9.14
CA GLY A 8 -11.15 -15.09 -10.24
C GLY A 8 -9.86 -14.38 -9.82
N ASN A 9 -9.50 -13.29 -10.51
CA ASN A 9 -8.36 -12.44 -10.18
C ASN A 9 -8.72 -11.24 -9.25
N LYS A 10 -10.01 -11.08 -8.89
CA LYS A 10 -10.49 -10.02 -8.01
C LYS A 10 -10.62 -10.50 -6.57
N ILE A 11 -10.25 -9.65 -5.62
CA ILE A 11 -10.41 -9.86 -4.19
C ILE A 11 -11.38 -8.79 -3.68
N LEU A 12 -12.52 -9.23 -3.20
CA LEU A 12 -13.68 -8.41 -2.85
C LEU A 12 -13.90 -8.40 -1.34
N ASN A 13 -14.55 -7.34 -0.84
CA ASN A 13 -15.08 -7.37 0.52
C ASN A 13 -16.11 -8.50 0.64
N LYS A 14 -16.10 -9.18 1.78
CA LYS A 14 -16.96 -10.33 2.03
C LYS A 14 -18.39 -9.94 2.41
N PRO A 15 -19.38 -10.07 1.54
CA PRO A 15 -20.77 -10.04 1.96
C PRO A 15 -21.27 -11.40 2.44
N ASN A 16 -20.95 -12.47 1.69
CA ASN A 16 -21.26 -13.88 2.02
C ASN A 16 -20.33 -14.78 1.18
N GLY A 17 -19.35 -15.47 1.73
CA GLY A 17 -18.51 -16.32 0.92
C GLY A 17 -17.27 -16.87 1.61
N PHE A 18 -16.34 -17.39 0.80
CA PHE A 18 -15.07 -17.96 1.27
C PHE A 18 -14.10 -16.89 1.73
N ASP A 19 -13.39 -17.18 2.80
CA ASP A 19 -12.38 -16.29 3.36
C ASP A 19 -11.14 -16.23 2.46
N TYR A 20 -10.56 -15.04 2.34
CA TYR A 20 -9.27 -14.83 1.69
C TYR A 20 -8.43 -13.87 2.52
N ASP A 21 -7.26 -14.33 2.93
CA ASP A 21 -6.28 -13.49 3.64
C ASP A 21 -5.24 -12.95 2.67
N LEU A 22 -4.91 -11.67 2.81
CA LEU A 22 -3.82 -11.07 2.06
C LEU A 22 -2.50 -11.73 2.49
N ILE A 23 -1.70 -12.12 1.51
CA ILE A 23 -0.48 -12.90 1.72
C ILE A 23 0.72 -11.95 1.86
N ASN A 24 1.51 -12.14 2.90
CA ASN A 24 2.74 -11.39 3.11
C ASN A 24 3.69 -11.51 1.91
N GLY A 25 4.27 -10.38 1.51
CA GLY A 25 5.18 -10.29 0.38
C GLY A 25 4.53 -10.27 -1.00
N LYS A 26 3.20 -10.46 -1.09
CA LYS A 26 2.44 -10.28 -2.33
C LYS A 26 1.98 -8.85 -2.51
N VAL A 27 1.70 -8.50 -3.76
CA VAL A 27 1.25 -7.17 -4.19
C VAL A 27 -0.17 -7.24 -4.68
N TYR A 28 -0.95 -6.26 -4.27
CA TYR A 28 -2.35 -6.10 -4.61
C TYR A 28 -2.59 -4.67 -5.09
N ASN A 29 -3.16 -4.50 -6.27
CA ASN A 29 -3.61 -3.21 -6.76
C ASN A 29 -5.02 -2.95 -6.24
N LEU A 30 -5.20 -1.85 -5.51
CA LEU A 30 -6.51 -1.39 -5.07
C LEU A 30 -7.18 -0.61 -6.18
N LYS A 31 -8.29 -1.12 -6.67
CA LYS A 31 -9.05 -0.57 -7.79
C LYS A 31 -10.51 -0.27 -7.42
N TYR A 32 -11.14 0.59 -8.21
CA TYR A 32 -12.52 0.97 -8.03
C TYR A 32 -13.32 0.87 -9.34
N GLU A 33 -14.45 0.21 -9.29
CA GLU A 33 -15.43 0.17 -10.38
C GLU A 33 -16.71 0.91 -9.98
N ARG A 34 -16.96 2.07 -10.60
CA ARG A 34 -18.10 2.93 -10.27
C ARG A 34 -19.46 2.25 -10.48
N PHE A 35 -19.59 1.43 -11.52
CA PHE A 35 -20.81 0.72 -11.91
C PHE A 35 -20.72 -0.79 -11.75
N GLY A 36 -19.87 -1.25 -10.87
CA GLY A 36 -19.60 -2.66 -10.64
C GLY A 36 -19.55 -3.02 -9.15
N VAL A 37 -18.53 -3.78 -8.79
CA VAL A 37 -18.34 -4.31 -7.43
C VAL A 37 -17.87 -3.28 -6.40
N GLY A 38 -17.63 -2.03 -6.80
CA GLY A 38 -17.03 -1.01 -5.94
C GLY A 38 -15.52 -1.21 -5.80
N SER A 39 -15.02 -1.13 -4.57
CA SER A 39 -13.59 -1.35 -4.28
C SER A 39 -13.24 -2.83 -4.29
N TYR A 40 -12.16 -3.18 -4.96
CA TYR A 40 -11.62 -4.55 -4.99
C TYR A 40 -10.10 -4.55 -5.13
N PHE A 41 -9.48 -5.68 -4.79
CA PHE A 41 -8.07 -5.91 -5.07
C PHE A 41 -7.87 -6.79 -6.29
N GLU A 42 -6.84 -6.49 -7.04
CA GLU A 42 -6.31 -7.33 -8.09
C GLU A 42 -4.90 -7.79 -7.70
N GLU A 43 -4.67 -9.10 -7.65
CA GLU A 43 -3.36 -9.66 -7.29
C GLU A 43 -2.37 -9.44 -8.44
N ASP A 44 -1.28 -8.73 -8.19
CA ASP A 44 -0.23 -8.39 -9.18
C ASP A 44 1.07 -9.22 -8.99
N GLY A 45 0.98 -10.29 -8.23
CA GLY A 45 2.10 -11.19 -8.00
C GLY A 45 3.21 -10.62 -7.12
N SER A 46 4.15 -9.86 -7.67
CA SER A 46 5.29 -9.29 -6.93
C SER A 46 5.60 -7.86 -7.34
N LEU A 47 6.17 -7.07 -6.42
CA LEU A 47 6.64 -5.71 -6.73
C LEU A 47 7.64 -5.73 -7.88
N SER A 48 7.28 -5.05 -8.97
CA SER A 48 8.18 -4.83 -10.09
C SER A 48 9.31 -3.88 -9.65
N LEU A 49 10.49 -4.44 -9.47
CA LEU A 49 11.71 -3.71 -9.17
C LEU A 49 12.71 -3.86 -10.34
N PRO A 50 13.56 -2.87 -10.59
CA PRO A 50 14.66 -3.01 -11.54
C PRO A 50 15.56 -4.19 -11.15
N LYS A 51 16.14 -4.87 -12.13
CA LYS A 51 17.07 -6.00 -11.88
C LYS A 51 18.23 -5.62 -10.94
N LYS A 52 18.61 -4.34 -10.95
CA LYS A 52 19.63 -3.79 -10.06
C LYS A 52 19.12 -2.45 -9.51
N VAL A 53 19.00 -2.38 -8.20
CA VAL A 53 18.69 -1.15 -7.46
C VAL A 53 20.02 -0.59 -6.97
N TYR A 54 20.29 0.64 -7.32
CA TYR A 54 21.46 1.36 -6.82
C TYR A 54 21.02 2.20 -5.64
N THR A 55 21.60 1.93 -4.48
CA THR A 55 21.40 2.69 -3.26
C THR A 55 22.70 3.34 -2.84
N THR A 56 22.60 4.49 -2.18
CA THR A 56 23.72 5.10 -1.47
C THR A 56 23.79 4.53 -0.05
N LYS A 57 24.88 4.79 0.68
CA LYS A 57 24.97 4.43 2.11
C LYS A 57 23.88 5.09 2.94
N ASP A 58 23.50 6.31 2.60
CA ASP A 58 22.45 7.06 3.30
C ASP A 58 21.08 6.44 3.03
N ASP A 59 20.80 5.99 1.80
CA ASP A 59 19.58 5.25 1.45
C ASP A 59 19.48 3.95 2.27
N ASP A 60 20.55 3.20 2.37
CA ASP A 60 20.58 1.94 3.13
C ASP A 60 20.32 2.18 4.63
N ILE A 61 20.90 3.25 5.20
CA ILE A 61 20.66 3.66 6.58
C ILE A 61 19.20 4.08 6.76
N PHE A 62 18.66 4.85 5.83
CA PHE A 62 17.27 5.29 5.87
C PHE A 62 16.29 4.10 5.82
N ILE A 63 16.44 3.21 4.84
CA ILE A 63 15.62 1.99 4.70
C ILE A 63 15.65 1.17 5.99
N LYS A 64 16.83 0.95 6.55
CA LYS A 64 16.98 0.20 7.80
C LYS A 64 16.27 0.86 8.98
N ARG A 65 16.37 2.19 9.11
CA ARG A 65 15.67 2.93 10.16
C ARG A 65 14.16 2.83 10.03
N VAL A 66 13.63 3.00 8.84
CA VAL A 66 12.19 2.88 8.56
C VAL A 66 11.68 1.49 8.93
N ASN A 67 12.34 0.43 8.48
CA ASN A 67 11.93 -0.93 8.79
C ASN A 67 12.02 -1.25 10.28
N THR A 68 13.09 -0.80 10.96
CA THR A 68 13.20 -0.94 12.43
C THR A 68 12.08 -0.19 13.16
N TYR A 69 11.65 0.95 12.65
CA TYR A 69 10.54 1.70 13.21
C TYR A 69 9.22 0.95 13.05
N PHE A 70 8.95 0.40 11.88
CA PHE A 70 7.75 -0.43 11.63
C PHE A 70 7.66 -1.63 12.57
N GLU A 71 8.77 -2.33 12.80
CA GLU A 71 8.82 -3.47 13.73
C GLU A 71 8.47 -3.06 15.17
N LYS A 72 8.92 -1.88 15.61
CA LYS A 72 8.69 -1.37 16.96
C LYS A 72 7.29 -0.80 17.18
N THR A 73 6.67 -0.27 16.13
CA THR A 73 5.40 0.48 16.22
C THR A 73 4.23 -0.27 15.57
N SER A 74 4.27 -1.59 15.59
CA SER A 74 3.31 -2.49 14.91
C SER A 74 1.82 -2.24 15.22
N LYS A 75 1.49 -1.40 16.18
CA LYS A 75 0.11 -1.02 16.56
C LYS A 75 -0.31 0.37 16.05
N LEU A 76 0.58 1.10 15.40
CA LEU A 76 0.33 2.46 14.93
C LEU A 76 0.55 2.54 13.42
N SER A 77 -0.30 3.29 12.74
CA SER A 77 -0.04 3.68 11.36
C SER A 77 1.22 4.52 11.30
N THR A 78 2.07 4.27 10.31
CA THR A 78 3.32 5.01 10.12
C THR A 78 3.42 5.44 8.67
N GLY A 79 3.49 6.75 8.43
CA GLY A 79 3.67 7.32 7.11
C GLY A 79 5.14 7.60 6.79
N VAL A 80 5.53 7.33 5.55
CA VAL A 80 6.82 7.72 4.98
C VAL A 80 6.56 8.52 3.72
N MET A 81 6.92 9.80 3.73
CA MET A 81 6.81 10.67 2.56
C MET A 81 8.16 10.80 1.87
N LEU A 82 8.20 10.42 0.59
CA LEU A 82 9.37 10.58 -0.26
C LEU A 82 9.17 11.75 -1.22
N SER A 83 9.90 12.84 -1.01
CA SER A 83 9.86 14.03 -1.86
C SER A 83 11.15 14.20 -2.64
N GLY A 84 11.09 14.91 -3.76
CA GLY A 84 12.25 15.20 -4.60
C GLY A 84 11.93 15.26 -6.08
N VAL A 85 12.92 15.60 -6.89
CA VAL A 85 12.80 15.79 -8.35
C VAL A 85 12.35 14.50 -9.05
N LYS A 86 11.61 14.62 -10.15
CA LYS A 86 11.21 13.49 -10.99
C LYS A 86 12.43 12.69 -11.48
N GLY A 87 12.34 11.38 -11.46
CA GLY A 87 13.42 10.49 -11.91
C GLY A 87 14.49 10.17 -10.87
N THR A 88 14.38 10.64 -9.62
CA THR A 88 15.37 10.36 -8.55
C THR A 88 15.16 9.02 -7.83
N GLY A 89 14.26 8.17 -8.31
CA GLY A 89 14.07 6.82 -7.76
C GLY A 89 13.12 6.71 -6.56
N LYS A 90 12.29 7.73 -6.28
CA LYS A 90 11.32 7.72 -5.15
C LYS A 90 10.41 6.48 -5.17
N THR A 91 9.78 6.18 -6.30
CA THR A 91 8.91 5.02 -6.46
C THR A 91 9.67 3.71 -6.23
N VAL A 92 10.91 3.62 -6.69
CA VAL A 92 11.77 2.45 -6.44
C VAL A 92 12.07 2.31 -4.96
N MET A 93 12.40 3.43 -4.28
CA MET A 93 12.66 3.45 -2.84
C MET A 93 11.42 3.04 -2.04
N ALA A 94 10.24 3.57 -2.36
CA ALA A 94 8.98 3.15 -1.74
C ALA A 94 8.74 1.64 -1.87
N LYS A 95 8.96 1.09 -3.06
CA LYS A 95 8.83 -0.34 -3.32
C LYS A 95 9.86 -1.18 -2.54
N VAL A 96 11.08 -0.71 -2.39
CA VAL A 96 12.12 -1.40 -1.59
C VAL A 96 11.74 -1.42 -0.13
N ILE A 97 11.28 -0.30 0.43
CA ILE A 97 10.82 -0.21 1.82
C ILE A 97 9.64 -1.17 2.05
N ALA A 98 8.63 -1.13 1.18
CA ALA A 98 7.47 -2.00 1.29
C ALA A 98 7.83 -3.48 1.19
N LYS A 99 8.71 -3.85 0.26
CA LYS A 99 9.19 -5.22 0.12
C LYS A 99 9.91 -5.72 1.39
N ASN A 100 10.74 -4.87 1.99
CA ASN A 100 11.49 -5.22 3.19
C ASN A 100 10.62 -5.33 4.45
N SER A 101 9.42 -4.74 4.47
CA SER A 101 8.47 -4.88 5.58
C SER A 101 7.92 -6.30 5.72
N ASN A 102 8.01 -7.11 4.66
CA ASN A 102 7.42 -8.46 4.59
C ASN A 102 5.90 -8.50 4.90
N LEU A 103 5.20 -7.39 4.65
CA LEU A 103 3.75 -7.28 4.75
C LEU A 103 3.09 -7.51 3.38
N PRO A 104 1.77 -7.75 3.33
CA PRO A 104 1.01 -7.58 2.10
C PRO A 104 1.17 -6.14 1.61
N VAL A 105 1.46 -5.95 0.33
CA VAL A 105 1.67 -4.62 -0.24
C VAL A 105 0.46 -4.23 -1.07
N ILE A 106 -0.13 -3.09 -0.75
CA ILE A 106 -1.25 -2.51 -1.50
C ILE A 106 -0.74 -1.30 -2.27
N VAL A 107 -0.94 -1.31 -3.57
CA VAL A 107 -0.72 -0.14 -4.43
C VAL A 107 -2.07 0.48 -4.74
N VAL A 108 -2.25 1.73 -4.40
CA VAL A 108 -3.51 2.45 -4.66
C VAL A 108 -3.48 3.02 -6.06
N ASP A 109 -4.47 2.65 -6.86
CA ASP A 109 -4.64 3.16 -8.22
C ASP A 109 -4.98 4.66 -8.18
N GLU A 110 -4.44 5.43 -9.14
CA GLU A 110 -4.66 6.89 -9.25
C GLU A 110 -6.13 7.30 -9.39
N ASP A 111 -6.95 6.41 -9.96
CA ASP A 111 -8.39 6.63 -10.14
C ASP A 111 -9.22 6.24 -8.89
N PHE A 112 -8.58 5.78 -7.81
CA PHE A 112 -9.32 5.37 -6.62
C PHE A 112 -9.92 6.59 -5.89
N PRO A 113 -11.25 6.60 -5.59
CA PRO A 113 -11.89 7.74 -4.97
C PRO A 113 -11.36 8.02 -3.56
N THR A 114 -10.85 9.22 -3.33
CA THR A 114 -10.32 9.69 -2.04
C THR A 114 -11.29 9.46 -0.88
N SER A 115 -12.59 9.77 -1.10
CA SER A 115 -13.63 9.62 -0.08
C SER A 115 -13.83 8.18 0.42
N GLN A 116 -13.33 7.18 -0.31
CA GLN A 116 -13.48 5.76 0.06
C GLN A 116 -12.22 5.16 0.67
N ILE A 117 -11.10 5.86 0.65
CA ILE A 117 -9.82 5.34 1.15
C ILE A 117 -9.90 5.05 2.65
N ASN A 118 -10.40 5.99 3.45
CA ASN A 118 -10.53 5.82 4.89
C ASN A 118 -11.43 4.63 5.27
N ASP A 119 -12.60 4.56 4.66
CA ASP A 119 -13.55 3.48 4.91
C ASP A 119 -13.01 2.14 4.47
N PHE A 120 -12.17 2.13 3.44
CA PHE A 120 -11.54 0.93 2.96
C PHE A 120 -10.46 0.45 3.94
N PHE A 121 -9.57 1.34 4.41
CA PHE A 121 -8.49 0.97 5.33
C PHE A 121 -8.96 0.59 6.73
N ARG A 122 -10.08 1.13 7.20
CA ARG A 122 -10.70 0.70 8.47
C ARG A 122 -11.12 -0.78 8.50
N LYS A 123 -11.20 -1.43 7.35
CA LYS A 123 -11.58 -2.85 7.24
C LYS A 123 -10.40 -3.80 7.48
N PHE A 124 -9.19 -3.30 7.62
CA PHE A 124 -8.03 -4.16 7.88
C PHE A 124 -7.87 -4.42 9.37
N SER A 125 -7.87 -5.70 9.72
CA SER A 125 -7.51 -6.18 11.08
C SER A 125 -6.02 -6.54 11.19
N THR A 126 -5.33 -6.68 10.06
CA THR A 126 -3.91 -7.06 9.97
C THR A 126 -3.08 -5.96 9.34
N PRO A 127 -1.81 -5.82 9.74
CA PRO A 127 -0.91 -4.84 9.15
C PRO A 127 -0.71 -5.04 7.65
N VAL A 128 -0.70 -3.94 6.90
CA VAL A 128 -0.42 -3.90 5.46
C VAL A 128 0.53 -2.75 5.15
N ALA A 129 1.30 -2.87 4.09
CA ALA A 129 2.08 -1.77 3.55
C ALA A 129 1.32 -1.15 2.37
N VAL A 130 1.08 0.15 2.41
CA VAL A 130 0.35 0.87 1.37
C VAL A 130 1.27 1.81 0.63
N ILE A 131 1.21 1.78 -0.69
CA ILE A 131 1.97 2.68 -1.58
C ILE A 131 0.98 3.58 -2.32
N PHE A 132 1.16 4.88 -2.14
CA PHE A 132 0.57 5.91 -2.97
C PHE A 132 1.67 6.50 -3.86
N ASP A 133 1.51 6.45 -5.17
CA ASP A 133 2.45 7.07 -6.10
C ASP A 133 1.90 8.40 -6.61
N GLU A 134 2.79 9.35 -6.93
CA GLU A 134 2.44 10.68 -7.46
C GLU A 134 1.34 11.41 -6.65
N VAL A 135 1.41 11.33 -5.33
CA VAL A 135 0.39 11.86 -4.39
C VAL A 135 0.04 13.33 -4.63
N ASP A 136 0.99 14.14 -5.05
CA ASP A 136 0.83 15.55 -5.38
C ASP A 136 -0.06 15.82 -6.59
N LYS A 137 -0.33 14.81 -7.41
CA LYS A 137 -1.19 14.93 -8.60
C LYS A 137 -2.62 14.47 -8.38
N HIS A 138 -2.82 13.53 -7.46
CA HIS A 138 -4.08 12.78 -7.35
C HIS A 138 -4.85 13.04 -6.06
N TRP A 139 -4.16 13.53 -5.00
CA TRP A 139 -4.78 13.72 -3.69
C TRP A 139 -4.42 15.05 -3.05
N ASP A 140 -5.34 15.62 -2.29
CA ASP A 140 -5.12 16.84 -1.53
C ASP A 140 -4.26 16.60 -0.29
N THR A 141 -3.53 17.65 0.13
CA THR A 141 -2.63 17.57 1.30
C THR A 141 -3.40 17.25 2.59
N GLU A 142 -4.62 17.74 2.75
CA GLU A 142 -5.46 17.48 3.93
C GLU A 142 -5.84 16.00 4.03
N ASP A 143 -6.20 15.37 2.91
CA ASP A 143 -6.49 13.95 2.83
C ASP A 143 -5.27 13.11 3.22
N LEU A 144 -4.08 13.48 2.68
CA LEU A 144 -2.82 12.80 2.99
C LEU A 144 -2.46 12.87 4.46
N LEU A 145 -2.61 14.03 5.10
CA LEU A 145 -2.35 14.19 6.54
C LEU A 145 -3.29 13.31 7.37
N GLY A 146 -4.58 13.27 7.02
CA GLY A 146 -5.54 12.39 7.68
C GLY A 146 -5.15 10.91 7.61
N TRP A 147 -4.59 10.46 6.50
CA TRP A 147 -4.13 9.05 6.37
C TRP A 147 -2.83 8.76 7.13
N LEU A 148 -1.94 9.74 7.25
CA LEU A 148 -0.68 9.62 8.00
C LEU A 148 -0.90 9.64 9.52
N ASP A 149 -1.90 10.38 9.99
CA ASP A 149 -2.21 10.50 11.43
C ASP A 149 -2.94 9.26 11.99
N GLY A 150 -3.30 8.34 11.14
CA GLY A 150 -3.99 7.10 11.46
C GLY A 150 -5.51 7.26 11.49
N VAL A 151 -6.17 6.39 10.78
CA VAL A 151 -7.63 6.28 10.73
C VAL A 151 -8.12 5.36 11.83
#